data_4ead01876b664f575f9b7961c7dc6c8a
#
_entry.id   4ead01876b664f575f9b7961c7dc6c8a
#
_cell.length_a   1.000
_cell.length_b   1.000
_cell.length_c   1.000
_cell.angle_alpha   90.00
_cell.angle_beta   90.00
_cell.angle_gamma   90.00
#
_symmetry.space_group_name_H-M   'P 1'
#
loop_
_entity.id
_entity.type
_entity.pdbx_description
1 polymer ?
#
loop_
_entity_poly.entity_id
_entity_poly.type
_entity_poly.pdbx_seq_one_letter_code
_entity_poly.pdbx_strand_id
1 'polypeptide(L)'
;LSTALGEASKANGYWLNASGKRYPRLYPHGVSASPFNALFMALHSDRNGCNTNLFTLFSDAKARGTSVREHEQGVPFLYYNWNKYVHRNNPEEFINRGTYLTLDDEQKKQYKGVHNREIRTLFNIDQTTFPHVDEEAYRAVLQQDGNAMERGYSEADTRRMHIRFND
;
A
#
# COMPACT_ATOMS: atom_id res chain seq x y z
N LEU A 1 19.51 -0.01 8.07
CA LEU A 1 18.24 -0.25 7.34
C LEU A 1 17.07 0.48 7.98
N SER A 2 16.89 0.44 9.31
CA SER A 2 15.78 1.11 10.00
C SER A 2 15.86 2.64 9.95
N THR A 3 17.05 3.23 9.97
CA THR A 3 17.26 4.69 9.95
C THR A 3 16.94 5.27 8.56
N ALA A 4 17.42 4.62 7.50
CA ALA A 4 17.15 5.05 6.13
C ALA A 4 15.65 4.94 5.75
N LEU A 5 14.96 3.88 6.24
CA LEU A 5 13.52 3.72 6.06
C LEU A 5 12.70 4.75 6.87
N GLY A 6 13.18 5.10 8.06
CA GLY A 6 12.56 6.12 8.91
C GLY A 6 12.66 7.53 8.32
N GLU A 7 13.79 7.86 7.71
CA GLU A 7 14.01 9.13 7.02
C GLU A 7 13.24 9.21 5.70
N ALA A 8 13.20 8.14 4.94
CA ALA A 8 12.39 8.04 3.73
C ALA A 8 10.88 8.21 4.01
N SER A 9 10.39 7.70 5.14
CA SER A 9 8.99 7.86 5.54
C SER A 9 8.64 9.30 5.94
N LYS A 10 9.61 10.06 6.45
CA LYS A 10 9.44 11.48 6.81
C LYS A 10 9.51 12.42 5.60
N ALA A 11 10.07 11.99 4.50
CA ALA A 11 10.26 12.79 3.28
C ALA A 11 9.01 12.92 2.40
N ASN A 12 7.80 12.75 2.95
CA ASN A 12 6.50 13.10 2.36
C ASN A 12 6.42 12.93 0.82
N GLY A 13 6.60 11.71 0.34
CA GLY A 13 6.39 11.39 -1.08
C GLY A 13 7.58 11.59 -2.01
N TYR A 14 8.75 11.95 -1.50
CA TYR A 14 10.00 12.02 -2.26
C TYR A 14 10.82 10.73 -2.22
N TRP A 15 10.31 9.68 -1.58
CA TRP A 15 11.00 8.39 -1.59
C TRP A 15 10.93 7.80 -2.99
N LEU A 16 12.08 7.68 -3.59
CA LEU A 16 12.27 7.01 -4.88
C LEU A 16 13.16 5.79 -4.65
N ASN A 17 12.75 4.66 -5.17
CA ASN A 17 13.64 3.51 -5.28
C ASN A 17 14.58 3.68 -6.49
N ALA A 18 15.46 2.70 -6.75
CA ALA A 18 16.41 2.73 -7.85
C ALA A 18 15.75 2.96 -9.22
N SER A 19 14.50 2.57 -9.41
CA SER A 19 13.74 2.78 -10.65
C SER A 19 12.94 4.10 -10.69
N GLY A 20 13.07 4.96 -9.69
CA GLY A 20 12.42 6.27 -9.66
C GLY A 20 10.91 6.25 -9.39
N LYS A 21 10.37 5.13 -8.95
CA LYS A 21 8.96 5.01 -8.57
C LYS A 21 8.67 5.71 -7.25
N ARG A 22 7.43 6.14 -7.05
CA ARG A 22 6.98 6.73 -5.79
C ARG A 22 6.91 5.69 -4.67
N TYR A 23 6.76 6.18 -3.43
CA TYR A 23 6.58 5.36 -2.24
C TYR A 23 5.39 4.41 -2.40
N PRO A 24 5.51 3.13 -2.00
CA PRO A 24 4.44 2.14 -2.13
C PRO A 24 3.13 2.53 -1.46
N ARG A 25 2.03 2.39 -2.19
CA ARG A 25 0.69 2.78 -1.76
C ARG A 25 -0.36 1.78 -2.21
N LEU A 26 -1.50 1.80 -1.55
CA LEU A 26 -2.68 1.04 -1.97
C LEU A 26 -3.46 1.83 -3.03
N TYR A 27 -3.85 1.16 -4.08
CA TYR A 27 -4.68 1.70 -5.16
C TYR A 27 -6.14 1.22 -5.00
N PRO A 28 -7.15 2.07 -5.22
CA PRO A 28 -7.10 3.48 -5.61
C PRO A 28 -6.98 4.47 -4.45
N HIS A 29 -7.04 4.01 -3.20
CA HIS A 29 -7.21 4.84 -2.01
C HIS A 29 -6.01 5.73 -1.68
N GLY A 30 -4.85 5.45 -2.26
CA GLY A 30 -3.63 6.24 -2.05
C GLY A 30 -3.02 6.10 -0.65
N VAL A 31 -3.50 5.16 0.17
CA VAL A 31 -2.97 4.92 1.51
C VAL A 31 -1.55 4.40 1.41
N SER A 32 -0.62 5.12 2.04
CA SER A 32 0.79 4.73 2.09
C SER A 32 0.99 3.47 2.92
N ALA A 33 1.84 2.58 2.44
CA ALA A 33 2.23 1.40 3.19
C ALA A 33 3.08 1.78 4.41
N SER A 34 3.04 0.97 5.47
CA SER A 34 4.03 1.08 6.56
C SER A 34 5.44 0.82 6.02
N PRO A 35 6.51 1.33 6.65
CA PRO A 35 7.88 1.13 6.19
C PRO A 35 8.25 -0.34 5.95
N PHE A 36 7.77 -1.23 6.81
CA PHE A 36 7.98 -2.67 6.69
C PHE A 36 7.32 -3.22 5.41
N ASN A 37 6.05 -2.94 5.21
CA ASN A 37 5.33 -3.38 4.01
C ASN A 37 5.91 -2.74 2.74
N ALA A 38 6.26 -1.45 2.81
CA ALA A 38 6.81 -0.71 1.68
C ALA A 38 8.09 -1.34 1.12
N LEU A 39 8.96 -1.86 2.00
CA LEU A 39 10.17 -2.56 1.58
C LEU A 39 9.85 -3.77 0.69
N PHE A 40 8.95 -4.64 1.15
CA PHE A 40 8.57 -5.84 0.37
C PHE A 40 7.83 -5.49 -0.91
N MET A 41 6.95 -4.48 -0.86
CA MET A 41 6.22 -4.01 -2.04
C MET A 41 7.16 -3.45 -3.09
N ALA A 42 8.12 -2.61 -2.71
CA ALA A 42 9.10 -2.04 -3.63
C ALA A 42 9.99 -3.11 -4.27
N LEU A 43 10.52 -4.04 -3.47
CA LEU A 43 11.31 -5.17 -3.97
C LEU A 43 10.52 -6.04 -4.94
N HIS A 44 9.24 -6.28 -4.63
CA HIS A 44 8.33 -7.04 -5.50
C HIS A 44 8.13 -6.33 -6.85
N SER A 45 7.87 -5.02 -6.83
CA SER A 45 7.73 -4.22 -8.04
C SER A 45 8.99 -4.27 -8.92
N ASP A 46 10.15 -4.14 -8.31
CA ASP A 46 11.41 -4.15 -9.05
C ASP A 46 11.72 -5.53 -9.66
N ARG A 47 11.49 -6.60 -8.90
CA ARG A 47 11.69 -7.97 -9.39
C ARG A 47 10.75 -8.34 -10.55
N ASN A 48 9.55 -7.81 -10.56
CA ASN A 48 8.55 -8.09 -11.59
C ASN A 48 8.53 -7.05 -12.72
N GLY A 49 9.46 -6.09 -12.73
CA GLY A 49 9.54 -5.06 -13.76
C GLY A 49 8.30 -4.17 -13.82
N CYS A 50 7.61 -3.97 -12.68
CA CYS A 50 6.43 -3.13 -12.62
C CYS A 50 6.80 -1.65 -12.80
N ASN A 51 5.95 -0.88 -13.45
CA ASN A 51 6.15 0.55 -13.69
C ASN A 51 5.75 1.41 -12.49
N THR A 52 4.94 0.88 -11.59
CA THR A 52 4.41 1.59 -10.43
C THR A 52 4.73 0.87 -9.12
N ASN A 53 4.58 1.57 -8.00
CA ASN A 53 4.52 0.99 -6.65
C ASN A 53 3.10 1.07 -6.07
N LEU A 54 2.10 0.89 -6.93
CA LEU A 54 0.70 0.85 -6.54
C LEU A 54 0.21 -0.60 -6.47
N PHE A 55 -0.44 -0.91 -5.37
CA PHE A 55 -0.87 -2.28 -5.05
C PHE A 55 -2.35 -2.34 -4.73
N THR A 56 -2.97 -3.44 -5.07
CA THR A 56 -4.40 -3.68 -4.86
C THR A 56 -4.63 -5.07 -4.27
N LEU A 57 -5.73 -5.22 -3.54
CA LEU A 57 -6.24 -6.53 -3.18
C LEU A 57 -6.90 -7.19 -4.40
N PHE A 58 -6.90 -8.50 -4.44
CA PHE A 58 -7.60 -9.27 -5.48
C PHE A 58 -9.09 -8.91 -5.57
N SER A 59 -9.76 -8.81 -4.41
CA SER A 59 -11.17 -8.42 -4.30
C SER A 59 -11.42 -7.02 -4.84
N ASP A 60 -10.53 -6.07 -4.58
CA ASP A 60 -10.65 -4.69 -5.01
C ASP A 60 -10.44 -4.54 -6.52
N ALA A 61 -9.48 -5.29 -7.07
CA ALA A 61 -9.29 -5.36 -8.51
C ALA A 61 -10.55 -5.88 -9.21
N LYS A 62 -11.11 -7.00 -8.72
CA LYS A 62 -12.32 -7.61 -9.25
C LYS A 62 -13.52 -6.67 -9.15
N ALA A 63 -13.70 -5.97 -8.04
CA ALA A 63 -14.79 -5.01 -7.85
C ALA A 63 -14.74 -3.83 -8.85
N ARG A 64 -13.55 -3.53 -9.38
CA ARG A 64 -13.34 -2.50 -10.42
C ARG A 64 -13.36 -3.04 -11.85
N GLY A 65 -13.78 -4.27 -12.05
CA GLY A 65 -13.85 -4.88 -13.37
C GLY A 65 -12.50 -5.27 -13.96
N THR A 66 -11.47 -5.36 -13.13
CA THR A 66 -10.14 -5.86 -13.51
C THR A 66 -9.86 -7.20 -12.85
N SER A 67 -8.85 -7.90 -13.28
CA SER A 67 -8.43 -9.16 -12.69
C SER A 67 -6.92 -9.26 -12.62
N VAL A 68 -6.42 -10.01 -11.64
CA VAL A 68 -5.01 -10.41 -11.62
C VAL A 68 -4.78 -11.39 -12.77
N ARG A 69 -3.69 -11.19 -13.50
CA ARG A 69 -3.34 -12.07 -14.63
C ARG A 69 -2.96 -13.46 -14.12
N GLU A 70 -3.15 -14.47 -14.95
CA GLU A 70 -2.77 -15.85 -14.63
C GLU A 70 -1.28 -15.95 -14.32
N HIS A 71 -0.96 -16.83 -13.37
CA HIS A 71 0.40 -17.11 -12.89
C HIS A 71 1.13 -15.96 -12.18
N GLU A 72 0.48 -14.83 -11.98
CA GLU A 72 1.06 -13.74 -11.19
C GLU A 72 1.11 -14.11 -9.70
N GLN A 73 2.21 -13.78 -9.06
CA GLN A 73 2.39 -13.95 -7.63
C GLN A 73 2.31 -12.60 -6.94
N GLY A 74 1.53 -12.53 -5.88
CA GLY A 74 1.43 -11.32 -5.07
C GLY A 74 2.49 -11.24 -3.99
N VAL A 75 2.52 -10.12 -3.30
CA VAL A 75 3.38 -9.86 -2.17
C VAL A 75 2.59 -9.95 -0.86
N PRO A 76 3.12 -10.59 0.19
CA PRO A 76 2.49 -10.59 1.50
C PRO A 76 2.50 -9.17 2.09
N PHE A 77 1.38 -8.80 2.68
CA PHE A 77 1.16 -7.50 3.32
C PHE A 77 0.64 -7.73 4.73
N LEU A 78 1.33 -7.21 5.72
CA LEU A 78 0.92 -7.28 7.11
C LEU A 78 -0.09 -6.16 7.40
N TYR A 79 -1.32 -6.58 7.64
CA TYR A 79 -2.44 -5.71 7.92
C TYR A 79 -2.81 -5.76 9.42
N TYR A 80 -2.99 -4.58 10.02
CA TYR A 80 -3.45 -4.44 11.40
C TYR A 80 -4.90 -3.97 11.38
N ASN A 81 -5.80 -4.81 11.89
CA ASN A 81 -7.22 -4.49 12.01
C ASN A 81 -7.54 -4.14 13.47
N TRP A 82 -7.93 -2.89 13.72
CA TRP A 82 -8.34 -2.37 15.02
C TRP A 82 -9.86 -2.38 15.21
N ASN A 83 -10.56 -3.23 14.53
CA ASN A 83 -12.03 -3.24 14.50
C ASN A 83 -12.65 -4.17 15.56
N LYS A 84 -11.87 -4.76 16.45
CA LYS A 84 -12.33 -5.71 17.46
C LYS A 84 -12.16 -5.15 18.86
N TYR A 85 -13.25 -5.18 19.63
CA TYR A 85 -13.28 -4.82 21.05
C TYR A 85 -13.75 -6.02 21.84
N VAL A 86 -12.94 -6.48 22.79
CA VAL A 86 -13.17 -7.67 23.59
C VAL A 86 -13.59 -7.26 25.01
N HIS A 87 -14.60 -7.94 25.55
CA HIS A 87 -15.03 -7.72 26.93
C HIS A 87 -13.93 -8.10 27.92
N ARG A 88 -13.63 -7.23 28.89
CA ARG A 88 -12.48 -7.39 29.79
C ARG A 88 -12.55 -8.65 30.65
N ASN A 89 -13.77 -9.05 31.06
CA ASN A 89 -14.01 -10.19 31.91
C ASN A 89 -14.43 -11.45 31.15
N ASN A 90 -14.70 -11.34 29.84
CA ASN A 90 -15.04 -12.47 28.99
C ASN A 90 -14.39 -12.34 27.62
N PRO A 91 -13.21 -12.93 27.37
CA PRO A 91 -12.51 -12.82 26.10
C PRO A 91 -13.24 -13.38 24.89
N GLU A 92 -14.22 -14.24 25.11
CA GLU A 92 -15.06 -14.82 24.05
C GLU A 92 -16.11 -13.82 23.53
N GLU A 93 -16.47 -12.84 24.37
CA GLU A 93 -17.40 -11.79 24.01
C GLU A 93 -16.68 -10.62 23.34
N PHE A 94 -17.04 -10.35 22.11
CA PHE A 94 -16.45 -9.23 21.36
C PHE A 94 -17.49 -8.51 20.53
N ILE A 95 -17.22 -7.24 20.27
CA ILE A 95 -18.01 -6.37 19.43
C ILE A 95 -17.10 -5.69 18.39
N ASN A 96 -17.68 -5.23 17.28
CA ASN A 96 -16.98 -4.44 16.29
C ASN A 96 -16.91 -2.96 16.70
N ARG A 97 -16.09 -2.19 16.00
CA ARG A 97 -15.92 -0.75 16.26
C ARG A 97 -17.22 0.03 16.11
N GLY A 98 -18.06 -0.31 15.15
CA GLY A 98 -19.35 0.37 14.94
C GLY A 98 -20.24 0.24 16.18
N THR A 99 -20.40 -0.98 16.68
CA THR A 99 -21.15 -1.25 17.92
C THR A 99 -20.50 -0.56 19.13
N TYR A 100 -19.15 -0.63 19.27
CA TYR A 100 -18.46 0.04 20.36
C TYR A 100 -18.72 1.53 20.41
N LEU A 101 -18.77 2.21 19.26
CA LEU A 101 -19.01 3.64 19.19
C LEU A 101 -20.43 4.05 19.64
N THR A 102 -21.40 3.13 19.59
CA THR A 102 -22.78 3.37 20.06
C THR A 102 -22.96 3.20 21.57
N LEU A 103 -21.97 2.63 22.27
CA LEU A 103 -22.03 2.41 23.71
C LEU A 103 -21.82 3.72 24.46
N ASP A 104 -22.40 3.79 25.69
CA ASP A 104 -22.08 4.85 26.63
C ASP A 104 -20.70 4.67 27.28
N ASP A 105 -20.23 5.67 28.03
CA ASP A 105 -18.88 5.66 28.59
C ASP A 105 -18.66 4.55 29.62
N GLU A 106 -19.69 4.15 30.39
CA GLU A 106 -19.58 3.07 31.37
C GLU A 106 -19.50 1.71 30.68
N GLN A 107 -20.30 1.51 29.63
CA GLN A 107 -20.25 0.32 28.82
C GLN A 107 -18.91 0.19 28.07
N LYS A 108 -18.39 1.28 27.51
CA LYS A 108 -17.07 1.30 26.86
C LYS A 108 -15.93 0.87 27.76
N LYS A 109 -15.99 1.17 29.06
CA LYS A 109 -14.99 0.72 30.03
C LYS A 109 -14.90 -0.80 30.19
N GLN A 110 -15.96 -1.51 29.88
CA GLN A 110 -16.03 -2.97 29.95
C GLN A 110 -15.27 -3.65 28.81
N TYR A 111 -14.97 -2.91 27.74
CA TYR A 111 -14.29 -3.43 26.56
C TYR A 111 -12.89 -2.85 26.42
N LYS A 112 -12.00 -3.62 25.80
CA LYS A 112 -10.68 -3.16 25.36
C LYS A 112 -10.52 -3.41 23.85
N GLY A 113 -9.98 -2.45 23.15
CA GLY A 113 -9.58 -2.62 21.76
C GLY A 113 -8.45 -3.63 21.65
N VAL A 114 -8.59 -4.55 20.72
CA VAL A 114 -7.55 -5.50 20.36
C VAL A 114 -7.29 -5.39 18.87
N HIS A 115 -6.02 -5.38 18.48
CA HIS A 115 -5.68 -5.44 17.08
C HIS A 115 -5.55 -6.91 16.65
N ASN A 116 -6.10 -7.21 15.50
CA ASN A 116 -5.90 -8.46 14.83
C ASN A 116 -4.85 -8.27 13.74
N ARG A 117 -3.89 -9.17 13.67
CA ARG A 117 -2.86 -9.19 12.64
C ARG A 117 -3.30 -10.15 11.55
N GLU A 118 -3.36 -9.67 10.33
CA GLU A 118 -3.70 -10.48 9.18
C GLU A 118 -2.60 -10.33 8.14
N ILE A 119 -2.24 -11.42 7.50
CA ILE A 119 -1.42 -11.39 6.30
C ILE A 119 -2.36 -11.46 5.12
N ARG A 120 -2.33 -10.43 4.29
CA ARG A 120 -3.07 -10.38 3.03
C ARG A 120 -2.10 -10.40 1.87
N THR A 121 -2.56 -10.83 0.72
CA THR A 121 -1.78 -10.80 -0.51
C THR A 121 -2.19 -9.60 -1.34
N LEU A 122 -1.22 -8.77 -1.69
CA LEU A 122 -1.39 -7.66 -2.61
C LEU A 122 -0.76 -7.98 -3.96
N PHE A 123 -1.31 -7.40 -5.00
CA PHE A 123 -0.79 -7.45 -6.36
C PHE A 123 -0.49 -6.03 -6.83
N ASN A 124 0.62 -5.84 -7.53
CA ASN A 124 0.87 -4.59 -8.21
C ASN A 124 -0.19 -4.39 -9.30
N ILE A 125 -0.65 -3.17 -9.52
CA ILE A 125 -1.65 -2.88 -10.57
C ILE A 125 -1.16 -3.30 -11.96
N ASP A 126 0.15 -3.31 -12.19
CA ASP A 126 0.78 -3.81 -13.43
C ASP A 126 0.65 -5.33 -13.61
N GLN A 127 0.36 -6.07 -12.55
CA GLN A 127 0.08 -7.51 -12.59
C GLN A 127 -1.40 -7.82 -12.84
N THR A 128 -2.21 -6.81 -13.06
CA THR A 128 -3.64 -6.94 -13.36
C THR A 128 -3.93 -6.64 -14.83
N THR A 129 -5.18 -6.83 -15.21
CA THR A 129 -5.66 -6.45 -16.55
C THR A 129 -5.91 -4.93 -16.67
N PHE A 130 -5.76 -4.15 -15.61
CA PHE A 130 -6.03 -2.71 -15.59
C PHE A 130 -5.33 -1.95 -16.72
N PRO A 131 -4.02 -2.17 -17.01
CA PRO A 131 -3.34 -1.49 -18.11
C PRO A 131 -3.99 -1.65 -19.49
N HIS A 132 -4.78 -2.71 -19.66
CA HIS A 132 -5.43 -3.03 -20.93
C HIS A 132 -6.94 -2.75 -20.93
N VAL A 133 -7.57 -2.81 -19.76
CA VAL A 133 -9.03 -2.59 -19.62
C VAL A 133 -9.36 -1.11 -19.66
N ASP A 134 -8.51 -0.26 -19.04
CA ASP A 134 -8.68 1.18 -19.00
C ASP A 134 -7.33 1.88 -19.21
N GLU A 135 -6.90 1.91 -20.45
CA GLU A 135 -5.59 2.44 -20.85
C GLU A 135 -5.45 3.93 -20.51
N GLU A 136 -6.52 4.70 -20.63
CA GLU A 136 -6.49 6.14 -20.34
C GLU A 136 -6.28 6.40 -18.85
N ALA A 137 -7.04 5.73 -17.99
CA ALA A 137 -6.85 5.82 -16.55
C ALA A 137 -5.48 5.30 -16.12
N TYR A 138 -4.97 4.25 -16.74
CA TYR A 138 -3.65 3.73 -16.46
C TYR A 138 -2.54 4.71 -16.85
N ARG A 139 -2.64 5.38 -18.00
CA ARG A 139 -1.70 6.44 -18.41
C ARG A 139 -1.70 7.60 -17.41
N ALA A 140 -2.86 8.02 -16.92
CA ALA A 140 -2.94 9.04 -15.88
C ALA A 140 -2.22 8.61 -14.59
N VAL A 141 -2.36 7.34 -14.21
CA VAL A 141 -1.64 6.75 -13.07
C VAL A 141 -0.12 6.75 -13.32
N LEU A 142 0.35 6.35 -14.49
CA LEU A 142 1.77 6.36 -14.83
C LEU A 142 2.38 7.75 -14.75
N GLN A 143 1.66 8.79 -15.15
CA GLN A 143 2.13 10.17 -15.05
C GLN A 143 2.34 10.63 -13.60
N GLN A 144 1.58 10.08 -12.66
CA GLN A 144 1.67 10.43 -11.24
C GLN A 144 2.60 9.52 -10.46
N ASP A 145 2.52 8.22 -10.69
CA ASP A 145 3.08 7.18 -9.84
C ASP A 145 4.04 6.21 -10.54
N GLY A 146 4.14 6.29 -11.85
CA GLY A 146 5.07 5.49 -12.63
C GLY A 146 6.52 5.76 -12.30
N ASN A 147 7.43 4.96 -12.85
CA ASN A 147 8.84 5.25 -12.77
C ASN A 147 9.17 6.56 -13.53
N ALA A 148 10.36 7.12 -13.30
CA ALA A 148 10.71 8.41 -13.85
C ALA A 148 10.69 8.44 -15.38
N MET A 149 11.08 7.34 -16.03
CA MET A 149 11.08 7.21 -17.50
C MET A 149 9.65 7.20 -18.05
N GLU A 150 8.76 6.42 -17.44
CA GLU A 150 7.35 6.35 -17.85
C GLU A 150 6.61 7.67 -17.64
N ARG A 151 7.04 8.49 -16.68
CA ARG A 151 6.52 9.84 -16.47
C ARG A 151 7.06 10.87 -17.48
N GLY A 152 7.91 10.47 -18.41
CA GLY A 152 8.53 11.36 -19.37
C GLY A 152 9.68 12.20 -18.83
N TYR A 153 10.23 11.85 -17.67
CA TYR A 153 11.44 12.49 -17.16
C TYR A 153 12.67 12.00 -17.92
N SER A 154 13.56 12.94 -18.24
CA SER A 154 14.83 12.59 -18.83
C SER A 154 15.77 11.92 -17.83
N GLU A 155 16.78 11.20 -18.33
CA GLU A 155 17.83 10.63 -17.49
C GLU A 155 18.53 11.71 -16.63
N ALA A 156 18.68 12.92 -17.17
CA ALA A 156 19.24 14.07 -16.44
C ALA A 156 18.35 14.51 -15.27
N ASP A 157 17.03 14.49 -15.43
CA ASP A 157 16.08 14.83 -14.38
C ASP A 157 16.08 13.74 -13.29
N THR A 158 16.20 12.51 -13.68
CA THR A 158 16.32 11.37 -12.76
C THR A 158 17.58 11.49 -11.90
N ARG A 159 18.72 11.85 -12.50
CA ARG A 159 19.97 12.11 -11.77
C ARG A 159 19.87 13.27 -10.79
N ARG A 160 19.21 14.36 -11.17
CA ARG A 160 18.97 15.50 -10.27
C ARG A 160 18.10 15.12 -9.08
N MET A 161 17.11 14.27 -9.26
CA MET A 161 16.30 13.75 -8.17
C MET A 161 17.12 12.89 -7.19
N HIS A 162 18.07 12.09 -7.69
CA HIS A 162 18.96 11.29 -6.85
C HIS A 162 19.97 12.13 -6.05
N ILE A 163 20.49 13.21 -6.63
CA ILE A 163 21.48 14.09 -5.98
C ILE A 163 20.88 14.83 -4.77
N ARG A 164 19.59 15.19 -4.82
CA ARG A 164 18.92 15.85 -3.70
C ARG A 164 18.74 15.01 -2.43
N PHE A 165 19.03 13.72 -2.48
CA PHE A 165 18.95 12.82 -1.33
C PHE A 165 20.32 12.57 -0.66
N ASN A 166 21.40 13.04 -1.26
CA ASN A 166 22.77 12.84 -0.76
C ASN A 166 23.39 14.12 -0.17
N ASP A 167 22.69 15.24 -0.20
CA ASP A 167 23.03 16.49 0.47
C ASP A 167 22.15 16.66 1.74
#